data_061a741a6dff8a9913004c060882b9a2
#
_entry.id   061a741a6dff8a9913004c060882b9a2
#
_cell.length_a   1.000
_cell.length_b   1.000
_cell.length_c   1.000
_cell.angle_alpha   90.00
_cell.angle_beta   90.00
_cell.angle_gamma   90.00
#
_symmetry.space_group_name_H-M   'P 1'
#
loop_
_entity.id
_entity.type
_entity.pdbx_description
1 polymer ?
#
loop_
_entity_poly.entity_id
_entity_poly.type
_entity_poly.pdbx_seq_one_letter_code
_entity_poly.pdbx_strand_id
1 'polypeptide(L)'
;LGWVKAANLTTTKYDLIEYDKAITAYSRVKTAAGNYVWSKPNKTEGAKQGSALSTYSGKNMRIIREAKTSSGTIWYQFSIDGKTIGWVDTKALNTFYTPSMEKNLTATRYVAPGQETQHYYGLPVADSAIDRGPLSKFAGQTLTVQREATIEGQLWYRVKDLGWTKASTLTATQYDKLEYDKAITAYSRVKTATGNSVWTKPYRTSGYKLVNPLSSYAGKNLRIIREAKTSSGIWYQFSVGGKTIGWVDS
;
A
#
# COMPACT_ATOMS: atom_id res chain seq x y z
N LEU A 1 -56.54 -13.24 -19.51
CA LEU A 1 -55.78 -14.45 -19.09
C LEU A 1 -56.04 -15.55 -20.13
N GLY A 2 -55.02 -16.25 -20.57
CA GLY A 2 -55.06 -17.28 -21.59
C GLY A 2 -54.39 -18.56 -21.09
N TRP A 3 -54.45 -19.60 -21.92
CA TRP A 3 -53.83 -20.90 -21.66
C TRP A 3 -52.37 -20.91 -22.15
N VAL A 4 -51.49 -21.52 -21.36
CA VAL A 4 -50.08 -21.73 -21.69
C VAL A 4 -49.74 -23.22 -21.53
N LYS A 5 -48.87 -23.76 -22.38
CA LYS A 5 -48.41 -25.16 -22.25
C LYS A 5 -47.76 -25.40 -20.89
N ALA A 6 -48.14 -26.47 -20.21
CA ALA A 6 -47.58 -26.83 -18.91
C ALA A 6 -46.05 -26.94 -18.92
N ALA A 7 -45.45 -27.39 -20.03
CA ALA A 7 -44.00 -27.45 -20.22
C ALA A 7 -43.29 -26.08 -20.17
N ASN A 8 -44.05 -24.99 -20.34
CA ASN A 8 -43.50 -23.62 -20.24
C ASN A 8 -43.64 -23.02 -18.83
N LEU A 9 -44.15 -23.79 -17.88
CA LEU A 9 -44.32 -23.40 -16.49
C LEU A 9 -43.38 -24.20 -15.60
N THR A 10 -42.90 -23.58 -14.56
CA THR A 10 -42.15 -24.23 -13.49
C THR A 10 -42.87 -24.05 -12.16
N THR A 11 -42.78 -25.05 -11.29
CA THR A 11 -43.24 -24.94 -9.90
C THR A 11 -42.25 -24.17 -9.03
N THR A 12 -41.04 -23.99 -9.54
CA THR A 12 -40.00 -23.23 -8.82
C THR A 12 -40.19 -21.75 -9.07
N LYS A 13 -40.42 -20.99 -8.00
CA LYS A 13 -40.44 -19.54 -8.05
C LYS A 13 -39.01 -19.02 -8.03
N TYR A 14 -38.58 -18.42 -9.14
CA TYR A 14 -37.29 -17.75 -9.24
C TYR A 14 -37.40 -16.27 -8.86
N ASP A 15 -36.35 -15.76 -8.27
CA ASP A 15 -36.19 -14.32 -8.08
C ASP A 15 -35.79 -13.67 -9.43
N LEU A 16 -36.37 -12.51 -9.70
CA LEU A 16 -35.95 -11.68 -10.82
C LEU A 16 -34.78 -10.77 -10.38
N ILE A 17 -33.89 -10.48 -11.29
CA ILE A 17 -32.84 -9.44 -11.04
C ILE A 17 -33.49 -8.07 -11.34
N GLU A 18 -33.64 -7.24 -10.31
CA GLU A 18 -34.18 -5.88 -10.44
C GLU A 18 -33.15 -4.94 -11.06
N TYR A 19 -31.89 -5.08 -10.64
CA TYR A 19 -30.75 -4.43 -11.26
C TYR A 19 -29.48 -5.26 -11.08
N ASP A 20 -28.51 -5.01 -11.97
CA ASP A 20 -27.16 -5.54 -11.94
C ASP A 20 -26.22 -4.48 -12.51
N LYS A 21 -25.36 -3.90 -11.67
CA LYS A 21 -24.47 -2.79 -12.03
C LYS A 21 -23.02 -3.06 -11.62
N ALA A 22 -22.08 -2.54 -12.39
CA ALA A 22 -20.67 -2.54 -12.02
C ALA A 22 -20.45 -1.60 -10.83
N ILE A 23 -19.67 -2.05 -9.85
CA ILE A 23 -19.21 -1.24 -8.72
C ILE A 23 -17.75 -1.56 -8.42
N THR A 24 -17.12 -0.75 -7.60
CA THR A 24 -15.82 -1.06 -7.01
C THR A 24 -15.89 -0.86 -5.51
N ALA A 25 -15.63 -1.93 -4.77
CA ALA A 25 -15.54 -1.89 -3.32
C ALA A 25 -14.56 -2.97 -2.83
N TYR A 26 -14.18 -2.91 -1.56
CA TYR A 26 -13.29 -3.87 -0.93
C TYR A 26 -13.94 -4.45 0.31
N SER A 27 -13.79 -5.76 0.50
CA SER A 27 -14.45 -6.47 1.58
C SER A 27 -13.68 -7.73 2.01
N ARG A 28 -14.17 -8.36 3.07
CA ARG A 28 -13.75 -9.68 3.56
C ARG A 28 -14.96 -10.46 4.04
N VAL A 29 -14.82 -11.77 4.12
CA VAL A 29 -15.86 -12.64 4.68
C VAL A 29 -16.07 -12.31 6.15
N LYS A 30 -17.33 -12.03 6.53
CA LYS A 30 -17.80 -11.83 7.91
C LYS A 30 -18.32 -13.14 8.49
N THR A 31 -19.23 -13.79 7.77
CA THR A 31 -19.90 -15.03 8.18
C THR A 31 -19.71 -16.08 7.12
N ALA A 32 -18.80 -17.02 7.33
CA ALA A 32 -18.49 -18.06 6.38
C ALA A 32 -19.48 -19.26 6.47
N ALA A 33 -19.89 -19.62 7.69
CA ALA A 33 -20.73 -20.79 7.95
C ALA A 33 -22.09 -20.66 7.24
N GLY A 34 -22.50 -21.71 6.55
CA GLY A 34 -23.78 -21.78 5.83
C GLY A 34 -23.88 -20.91 4.56
N ASN A 35 -22.82 -20.16 4.23
CA ASN A 35 -22.80 -19.33 3.03
C ASN A 35 -21.95 -19.97 1.92
N TYR A 36 -22.40 -19.75 0.68
CA TYR A 36 -21.78 -20.30 -0.53
C TYR A 36 -21.58 -19.21 -1.56
N VAL A 37 -20.65 -19.45 -2.45
CA VAL A 37 -20.47 -18.67 -3.67
C VAL A 37 -21.40 -19.25 -4.74
N TRP A 38 -21.99 -18.39 -5.55
CA TRP A 38 -22.96 -18.75 -6.58
C TRP A 38 -22.50 -18.26 -7.95
N SER A 39 -22.88 -18.97 -9.01
CA SER A 39 -22.61 -18.54 -10.40
C SER A 39 -23.40 -17.29 -10.80
N LYS A 40 -24.58 -17.10 -10.21
CA LYS A 40 -25.50 -15.95 -10.28
C LYS A 40 -26.09 -15.73 -8.88
N PRO A 41 -26.74 -14.60 -8.58
CA PRO A 41 -27.50 -14.47 -7.34
C PRO A 41 -28.39 -15.69 -7.08
N ASN A 42 -28.31 -16.26 -5.89
CA ASN A 42 -29.07 -17.46 -5.54
C ASN A 42 -30.57 -17.25 -5.74
N LYS A 43 -31.30 -18.33 -6.07
CA LYS A 43 -32.72 -18.35 -6.45
C LYS A 43 -33.03 -17.62 -7.76
N THR A 44 -32.10 -17.09 -8.52
CA THR A 44 -32.32 -16.64 -9.89
C THR A 44 -32.23 -17.83 -10.86
N GLU A 45 -32.83 -17.71 -12.03
CA GLU A 45 -32.83 -18.77 -13.03
C GLU A 45 -31.38 -19.15 -13.44
N GLY A 46 -31.09 -20.45 -13.38
CA GLY A 46 -29.79 -21.01 -13.72
C GLY A 46 -28.68 -20.70 -12.71
N ALA A 47 -29.00 -20.21 -11.50
CA ALA A 47 -28.04 -20.10 -10.43
C ALA A 47 -27.55 -21.48 -9.99
N LYS A 48 -26.21 -21.63 -9.91
CA LYS A 48 -25.58 -22.89 -9.45
C LYS A 48 -24.74 -22.57 -8.22
N GLN A 49 -24.86 -23.42 -7.20
CA GLN A 49 -24.03 -23.34 -6.01
C GLN A 49 -22.59 -23.74 -6.35
N GLY A 50 -21.63 -22.95 -5.94
CA GLY A 50 -20.21 -23.22 -6.05
C GLY A 50 -19.59 -23.57 -4.70
N SER A 51 -18.38 -23.12 -4.47
CA SER A 51 -17.60 -23.40 -3.26
C SER A 51 -18.26 -22.82 -2.01
N ALA A 52 -18.03 -23.46 -0.86
CA ALA A 52 -18.33 -22.86 0.43
C ALA A 52 -17.57 -21.54 0.61
N LEU A 53 -18.22 -20.53 1.18
CA LEU A 53 -17.62 -19.21 1.38
C LEU A 53 -16.43 -19.26 2.35
N SER A 54 -16.35 -20.27 3.22
CA SER A 54 -15.22 -20.55 4.11
C SER A 54 -13.88 -20.69 3.39
N THR A 55 -13.88 -21.17 2.13
CA THR A 55 -12.69 -21.26 1.27
C THR A 55 -12.01 -19.89 1.07
N TYR A 56 -12.75 -18.81 1.25
CA TYR A 56 -12.28 -17.43 1.04
C TYR A 56 -12.12 -16.66 2.36
N SER A 57 -12.27 -17.31 3.51
CA SER A 57 -12.04 -16.69 4.81
C SER A 57 -10.61 -16.14 4.90
N GLY A 58 -10.49 -14.92 5.42
CA GLY A 58 -9.21 -14.23 5.53
C GLY A 58 -8.66 -13.64 4.22
N LYS A 59 -9.26 -13.94 3.07
CA LYS A 59 -8.83 -13.36 1.78
C LYS A 59 -9.43 -11.98 1.55
N ASN A 60 -8.67 -11.13 0.88
CA ASN A 60 -9.11 -9.79 0.46
C ASN A 60 -9.94 -9.93 -0.82
N MET A 61 -11.13 -9.37 -0.81
CA MET A 61 -12.08 -9.45 -1.91
C MET A 61 -12.24 -8.07 -2.55
N ARG A 62 -12.17 -8.00 -3.87
CA ARG A 62 -12.59 -6.83 -4.63
C ARG A 62 -13.99 -7.09 -5.16
N ILE A 63 -14.95 -6.29 -4.76
CA ILE A 63 -16.32 -6.33 -5.28
C ILE A 63 -16.33 -5.62 -6.64
N ILE A 64 -16.90 -6.28 -7.64
CA ILE A 64 -16.88 -5.81 -9.03
C ILE A 64 -18.29 -5.55 -9.59
N ARG A 65 -19.32 -6.13 -8.98
CA ARG A 65 -20.73 -5.90 -9.35
C ARG A 65 -21.64 -6.00 -8.13
N GLU A 66 -22.75 -5.30 -8.20
CA GLU A 66 -23.88 -5.37 -7.27
C GLU A 66 -25.14 -5.71 -8.02
N ALA A 67 -25.92 -6.66 -7.53
CA ALA A 67 -27.23 -6.97 -8.04
C ALA A 67 -28.26 -7.01 -6.90
N LYS A 68 -29.49 -6.62 -7.19
CA LYS A 68 -30.63 -6.76 -6.28
C LYS A 68 -31.64 -7.69 -6.92
N THR A 69 -32.16 -8.62 -6.13
CA THR A 69 -33.22 -9.55 -6.57
C THR A 69 -34.59 -9.09 -6.07
N SER A 70 -35.63 -9.58 -6.70
CA SER A 70 -37.05 -9.31 -6.36
C SER A 70 -37.44 -9.70 -4.93
N SER A 71 -36.65 -10.57 -4.29
CA SER A 71 -36.75 -10.85 -2.85
C SER A 71 -36.18 -9.75 -1.96
N GLY A 72 -35.61 -8.69 -2.55
CA GLY A 72 -34.96 -7.60 -1.84
C GLY A 72 -33.51 -7.89 -1.42
N THR A 73 -32.99 -9.07 -1.69
CA THR A 73 -31.61 -9.45 -1.34
C THR A 73 -30.62 -8.75 -2.27
N ILE A 74 -29.56 -8.17 -1.68
CA ILE A 74 -28.45 -7.60 -2.43
C ILE A 74 -27.30 -8.60 -2.47
N TRP A 75 -26.77 -8.78 -3.66
CA TRP A 75 -25.70 -9.72 -3.99
C TRP A 75 -24.49 -8.99 -4.52
N TYR A 76 -23.30 -9.42 -4.12
CA TYR A 76 -22.03 -8.92 -4.66
C TYR A 76 -21.30 -10.00 -5.44
N GLN A 77 -20.86 -9.63 -6.66
CA GLN A 77 -19.87 -10.43 -7.38
C GLN A 77 -18.48 -9.94 -6.98
N PHE A 78 -17.61 -10.87 -6.63
CA PHE A 78 -16.28 -10.54 -6.18
C PHE A 78 -15.18 -11.24 -6.97
N SER A 79 -14.00 -10.65 -6.91
CA SER A 79 -12.75 -11.19 -7.44
C SER A 79 -11.69 -11.26 -6.37
N ILE A 80 -10.74 -12.19 -6.54
CA ILE A 80 -9.52 -12.34 -5.73
C ILE A 80 -8.37 -12.42 -6.72
N ASP A 81 -7.34 -11.61 -6.51
CA ASP A 81 -6.15 -11.52 -7.37
C ASP A 81 -6.47 -11.37 -8.88
N GLY A 82 -7.52 -10.60 -9.16
CA GLY A 82 -8.00 -10.33 -10.53
C GLY A 82 -8.89 -11.41 -11.14
N LYS A 83 -9.01 -12.58 -10.51
CA LYS A 83 -9.90 -13.66 -10.97
C LYS A 83 -11.28 -13.49 -10.38
N THR A 84 -12.33 -13.40 -11.23
CA THR A 84 -13.74 -13.42 -10.81
C THR A 84 -14.06 -14.76 -10.20
N ILE A 85 -14.67 -14.76 -9.02
CA ILE A 85 -15.00 -15.95 -8.24
C ILE A 85 -16.50 -16.28 -8.37
N GLY A 86 -17.36 -15.31 -8.08
CA GLY A 86 -18.82 -15.49 -8.15
C GLY A 86 -19.58 -14.52 -7.27
N TRP A 87 -20.83 -14.85 -7.00
CA TRP A 87 -21.78 -14.04 -6.25
C TRP A 87 -21.95 -14.53 -4.82
N VAL A 88 -22.11 -13.61 -3.90
CA VAL A 88 -22.33 -13.86 -2.46
C VAL A 88 -23.37 -12.90 -1.91
N ASP A 89 -24.15 -13.34 -0.93
CA ASP A 89 -25.06 -12.47 -0.17
C ASP A 89 -24.23 -11.43 0.63
N THR A 90 -24.61 -10.16 0.52
CA THR A 90 -23.90 -9.06 1.20
C THR A 90 -23.88 -9.21 2.71
N LYS A 91 -24.86 -9.89 3.31
CA LYS A 91 -24.92 -10.17 4.75
C LYS A 91 -23.75 -11.03 5.24
N ALA A 92 -23.15 -11.83 4.36
CA ALA A 92 -22.00 -12.67 4.66
C ALA A 92 -20.67 -11.92 4.64
N LEU A 93 -20.67 -10.64 4.29
CA LEU A 93 -19.47 -9.80 4.15
C LEU A 93 -19.34 -8.79 5.29
N ASN A 94 -18.11 -8.38 5.56
CA ASN A 94 -17.82 -7.25 6.42
C ASN A 94 -18.28 -5.93 5.80
N THR A 95 -18.30 -4.87 6.62
CA THR A 95 -18.33 -3.50 6.09
C THR A 95 -17.17 -3.34 5.10
N PHE A 96 -17.48 -2.87 3.92
CA PHE A 96 -16.49 -2.67 2.87
C PHE A 96 -16.30 -1.19 2.56
N TYR A 97 -15.17 -0.89 1.96
CA TYR A 97 -14.73 0.45 1.64
C TYR A 97 -14.92 0.67 0.15
N THR A 98 -15.77 1.65 -0.20
CA THR A 98 -16.01 2.03 -1.60
C THR A 98 -15.07 3.17 -1.96
N PRO A 99 -14.15 3.01 -2.92
CA PRO A 99 -13.30 4.10 -3.37
C PRO A 99 -14.13 5.17 -4.08
N SER A 100 -13.88 6.43 -3.78
CA SER A 100 -14.41 7.56 -4.55
C SER A 100 -13.69 7.70 -5.90
N MET A 101 -12.46 7.19 -5.98
CA MET A 101 -11.65 7.13 -7.19
C MET A 101 -10.74 5.90 -7.11
N GLU A 102 -10.64 5.16 -8.21
CA GLU A 102 -9.65 4.10 -8.39
C GLU A 102 -9.18 4.09 -9.84
N LYS A 103 -7.89 4.07 -10.05
CA LYS A 103 -7.29 3.95 -11.39
C LYS A 103 -5.96 3.21 -11.38
N ASN A 104 -5.60 2.66 -12.52
CA ASN A 104 -4.27 2.09 -12.73
C ASN A 104 -3.23 3.22 -12.76
N LEU A 105 -2.07 2.95 -12.20
CA LEU A 105 -0.95 3.85 -12.13
C LEU A 105 0.33 3.02 -12.28
N THR A 106 1.27 3.49 -13.09
CA THR A 106 2.62 2.94 -13.10
C THR A 106 3.59 4.03 -12.68
N ALA A 107 4.13 3.89 -11.47
CA ALA A 107 5.04 4.86 -10.92
C ALA A 107 6.08 4.21 -9.99
N THR A 108 7.31 4.73 -10.08
CA THR A 108 8.37 4.37 -9.13
C THR A 108 8.24 5.24 -7.88
N ARG A 109 8.32 4.61 -6.71
CA ARG A 109 8.26 5.27 -5.41
C ARG A 109 9.27 4.65 -4.45
N TYR A 110 9.51 5.35 -3.35
CA TYR A 110 10.38 4.96 -2.26
C TYR A 110 9.67 5.23 -0.94
N VAL A 111 9.98 4.50 0.11
CA VAL A 111 9.47 4.84 1.45
C VAL A 111 9.96 6.23 1.81
N ALA A 112 9.04 7.13 2.17
CA ALA A 112 9.38 8.49 2.55
C ALA A 112 10.10 8.50 3.91
N PRO A 113 11.10 9.35 4.10
CA PRO A 113 11.83 9.45 5.35
C PRO A 113 10.92 9.74 6.54
N GLY A 114 11.11 9.00 7.64
CA GLY A 114 10.26 9.08 8.83
C GLY A 114 8.94 8.33 8.72
N GLN A 115 8.70 7.63 7.58
CA GLN A 115 7.51 6.80 7.37
C GLN A 115 7.80 5.29 7.46
N GLU A 116 8.99 4.90 7.87
CA GLU A 116 9.45 3.52 7.92
C GLU A 116 8.65 2.66 8.90
N THR A 117 8.12 3.28 9.96
CA THR A 117 7.25 2.62 10.96
C THR A 117 5.79 2.53 10.52
N GLN A 118 5.41 3.21 9.44
CA GLN A 118 4.07 3.08 8.88
C GLN A 118 3.89 1.72 8.23
N HIS A 119 2.65 1.27 8.13
CA HIS A 119 2.31 -0.08 7.71
C HIS A 119 1.76 -0.13 6.28
N TYR A 120 1.81 -1.32 5.70
CA TYR A 120 1.12 -1.65 4.46
C TYR A 120 0.09 -2.77 4.72
N TYR A 121 -0.96 -2.81 3.91
CA TYR A 121 -2.16 -3.57 4.19
C TYR A 121 -2.61 -4.37 2.97
N GLY A 122 -3.43 -5.40 3.20
CA GLY A 122 -4.02 -6.20 2.13
C GLY A 122 -5.09 -5.45 1.33
N LEU A 123 -5.76 -4.49 1.95
CA LEU A 123 -6.77 -3.60 1.36
C LEU A 123 -6.39 -2.13 1.63
N PRO A 124 -6.93 -1.15 0.88
CA PRO A 124 -6.64 0.28 1.10
C PRO A 124 -7.38 0.82 2.33
N VAL A 125 -7.10 0.25 3.48
CA VAL A 125 -7.63 0.63 4.79
C VAL A 125 -6.66 0.21 5.88
N ALA A 126 -6.54 1.04 6.92
CA ALA A 126 -5.72 0.73 8.10
C ALA A 126 -6.52 -0.13 9.09
N ASP A 127 -6.45 -1.44 8.93
CA ASP A 127 -7.11 -2.42 9.77
C ASP A 127 -6.11 -3.49 10.20
N SER A 128 -6.03 -3.78 11.49
CA SER A 128 -5.10 -4.76 12.07
C SER A 128 -5.30 -6.17 11.50
N ALA A 129 -6.52 -6.54 11.11
CA ALA A 129 -6.81 -7.85 10.53
C ALA A 129 -6.21 -8.07 9.12
N ILE A 130 -5.80 -6.99 8.45
CA ILE A 130 -5.19 -7.02 7.10
C ILE A 130 -3.83 -6.34 7.06
N ASP A 131 -3.29 -6.01 8.22
CA ASP A 131 -1.95 -5.45 8.38
C ASP A 131 -0.90 -6.49 7.97
N ARG A 132 0.04 -6.07 7.16
CA ARG A 132 1.15 -6.89 6.65
C ARG A 132 2.49 -6.49 7.23
N GLY A 133 2.51 -5.48 8.11
CA GLY A 133 3.67 -5.03 8.84
C GLY A 133 4.23 -3.68 8.37
N PRO A 134 5.36 -3.27 8.96
CA PRO A 134 5.95 -1.96 8.73
C PRO A 134 6.70 -1.88 7.39
N LEU A 135 6.76 -0.67 6.86
CA LEU A 135 7.49 -0.33 5.63
C LEU A 135 9.02 -0.33 5.80
N SER A 136 9.53 -0.47 7.02
CA SER A 136 10.97 -0.43 7.32
C SER A 136 11.80 -1.43 6.52
N LYS A 137 11.21 -2.59 6.17
CA LYS A 137 11.86 -3.63 5.33
C LYS A 137 12.14 -3.15 3.91
N PHE A 138 11.44 -2.11 3.45
CA PHE A 138 11.52 -1.59 2.09
C PHE A 138 12.19 -0.21 2.01
N ALA A 139 12.69 0.31 3.14
CA ALA A 139 13.43 1.58 3.18
C ALA A 139 14.65 1.53 2.24
N GLY A 140 14.78 2.52 1.38
CA GLY A 140 15.82 2.60 0.35
C GLY A 140 15.59 1.75 -0.90
N GLN A 141 14.60 0.85 -0.90
CA GLN A 141 14.27 0.01 -2.04
C GLN A 141 13.35 0.74 -3.03
N THR A 142 13.49 0.35 -4.30
CA THR A 142 12.57 0.80 -5.38
C THR A 142 11.25 0.04 -5.29
N LEU A 143 10.15 0.77 -5.21
CA LEU A 143 8.80 0.24 -5.16
C LEU A 143 8.05 0.61 -6.44
N THR A 144 7.36 -0.36 -7.04
CA THR A 144 6.49 -0.12 -8.19
C THR A 144 5.04 0.02 -7.73
N VAL A 145 4.47 1.20 -7.88
CA VAL A 145 3.04 1.45 -7.69
C VAL A 145 2.30 1.05 -8.95
N GLN A 146 1.24 0.25 -8.81
CA GLN A 146 0.43 -0.26 -9.93
C GLN A 146 -0.97 0.34 -9.99
N ARG A 147 -1.46 0.88 -8.87
CA ARG A 147 -2.82 1.41 -8.75
C ARG A 147 -2.88 2.45 -7.65
N GLU A 148 -3.81 3.39 -7.81
CA GLU A 148 -4.19 4.30 -6.74
C GLU A 148 -5.69 4.24 -6.49
N ALA A 149 -6.10 4.50 -5.25
CA ALA A 149 -7.50 4.60 -4.84
C ALA A 149 -7.67 5.66 -3.76
N THR A 150 -8.77 6.39 -3.80
CA THR A 150 -9.15 7.31 -2.72
C THR A 150 -10.30 6.70 -1.93
N ILE A 151 -10.07 6.47 -0.65
CA ILE A 151 -11.04 5.93 0.30
C ILE A 151 -11.22 6.94 1.42
N GLU A 152 -12.45 7.41 1.66
CA GLU A 152 -12.76 8.40 2.70
C GLU A 152 -11.82 9.64 2.67
N GLY A 153 -11.52 10.14 1.48
CA GLY A 153 -10.62 11.27 1.26
C GLY A 153 -9.12 10.94 1.37
N GLN A 154 -8.75 9.76 1.82
CA GLN A 154 -7.35 9.32 1.92
C GLN A 154 -6.91 8.64 0.62
N LEU A 155 -5.83 9.13 0.02
CA LEU A 155 -5.20 8.50 -1.14
C LEU A 155 -4.33 7.32 -0.71
N TRP A 156 -4.50 6.20 -1.40
CA TRP A 156 -3.78 4.95 -1.21
C TRP A 156 -3.08 4.52 -2.49
N TYR A 157 -1.91 3.93 -2.36
CA TYR A 157 -1.15 3.30 -3.43
C TYR A 157 -1.08 1.79 -3.25
N ARG A 158 -1.41 1.05 -4.32
CA ARG A 158 -1.12 -0.39 -4.39
C ARG A 158 0.30 -0.57 -4.94
N VAL A 159 1.15 -1.10 -4.10
CA VAL A 159 2.52 -1.47 -4.45
C VAL A 159 2.53 -2.93 -4.91
N LYS A 160 3.23 -3.18 -6.03
CA LYS A 160 3.40 -4.52 -6.61
C LYS A 160 3.94 -5.48 -5.54
N ASP A 161 3.35 -6.68 -5.47
CA ASP A 161 3.73 -7.79 -4.58
C ASP A 161 3.65 -7.49 -3.06
N LEU A 162 3.37 -6.23 -2.67
CA LEU A 162 3.20 -5.85 -1.27
C LEU A 162 1.71 -5.74 -0.86
N GLY A 163 1.00 -4.84 -1.46
CA GLY A 163 -0.34 -4.45 -1.08
C GLY A 163 -0.54 -2.94 -1.08
N TRP A 164 -1.35 -2.43 -0.18
CA TRP A 164 -1.75 -1.03 -0.12
C TRP A 164 -1.07 -0.28 1.04
N THR A 165 -0.64 0.92 0.77
CA THR A 165 -0.19 1.86 1.81
C THR A 165 -0.72 3.26 1.51
N LYS A 166 -0.78 4.13 2.51
CA LYS A 166 -1.16 5.53 2.29
C LYS A 166 -0.17 6.18 1.33
N ALA A 167 -0.65 6.95 0.37
CA ALA A 167 0.23 7.62 -0.60
C ALA A 167 1.26 8.54 0.07
N SER A 168 0.91 9.14 1.22
CA SER A 168 1.80 9.98 2.02
C SER A 168 3.01 9.26 2.62
N THR A 169 2.99 7.93 2.67
CA THR A 169 4.13 7.13 3.17
C THR A 169 5.21 6.93 2.11
N LEU A 170 4.92 7.30 0.87
CA LEU A 170 5.82 7.12 -0.26
C LEU A 170 6.22 8.46 -0.89
N THR A 171 7.39 8.49 -1.49
CA THR A 171 7.93 9.66 -2.22
C THR A 171 8.48 9.25 -3.58
N ALA A 172 8.56 10.22 -4.51
CA ALA A 172 9.24 10.02 -5.79
C ALA A 172 10.77 10.18 -5.66
N THR A 173 11.26 10.80 -4.59
CA THR A 173 12.69 11.00 -4.35
C THR A 173 13.27 9.81 -3.62
N GLN A 174 14.35 9.24 -4.15
CA GLN A 174 15.10 8.19 -3.47
C GLN A 174 15.95 8.82 -2.36
N TYR A 175 15.75 8.32 -1.13
CA TYR A 175 16.58 8.67 0.01
C TYR A 175 17.44 7.48 0.42
N ASP A 176 18.64 7.79 0.96
CA ASP A 176 19.53 6.78 1.49
C ASP A 176 19.05 6.32 2.88
N LYS A 177 19.10 5.04 3.11
CA LYS A 177 18.87 4.47 4.42
C LYS A 177 20.11 4.71 5.29
N LEU A 178 19.89 5.22 6.49
CA LEU A 178 20.92 5.29 7.53
C LEU A 178 21.05 3.89 8.18
N GLU A 179 22.21 3.24 8.00
CA GLU A 179 22.48 1.91 8.55
C GLU A 179 22.95 2.00 9.99
N TYR A 180 23.91 2.92 10.27
CA TYR A 180 24.30 3.28 11.61
C TYR A 180 24.82 4.73 11.68
N ASP A 181 24.86 5.26 12.90
CA ASP A 181 25.44 6.54 13.27
C ASP A 181 26.02 6.40 14.68
N LYS A 182 27.36 6.44 14.79
CA LYS A 182 28.09 6.21 16.03
C LYS A 182 29.08 7.31 16.31
N ALA A 183 29.31 7.62 17.59
CA ALA A 183 30.38 8.52 18.01
C ALA A 183 31.77 7.89 17.75
N ILE A 184 32.67 8.68 17.22
CA ILE A 184 34.10 8.32 17.07
C ILE A 184 34.98 9.53 17.44
N THR A 185 36.26 9.29 17.55
CA THR A 185 37.25 10.39 17.67
C THR A 185 38.38 10.09 16.71
N ALA A 186 38.54 10.97 15.74
CA ALA A 186 39.65 10.96 14.80
C ALA A 186 40.04 12.40 14.39
N TYR A 187 41.17 12.55 13.77
CA TYR A 187 41.63 13.83 13.23
C TYR A 187 41.92 13.70 11.74
N SER A 188 41.57 14.72 10.99
CA SER A 188 41.68 14.70 9.54
C SER A 188 41.92 16.10 8.98
N ARG A 189 42.19 16.17 7.69
CA ARG A 189 42.17 17.37 6.86
C ARG A 189 41.41 17.15 5.60
N VAL A 190 40.90 18.19 5.00
CA VAL A 190 40.20 18.08 3.69
C VAL A 190 41.21 17.62 2.64
N LYS A 191 40.96 16.49 2.02
CA LYS A 191 41.74 15.92 0.90
C LYS A 191 41.34 16.55 -0.42
N THR A 192 40.06 16.57 -0.71
CA THR A 192 39.48 17.09 -1.96
C THR A 192 38.34 18.05 -1.63
N ALA A 193 38.62 19.36 -1.75
CA ALA A 193 37.66 20.40 -1.38
C ALA A 193 36.67 20.74 -2.52
N THR A 194 37.19 20.75 -3.76
CA THR A 194 36.42 21.18 -4.94
C THR A 194 35.28 20.19 -5.25
N GLY A 195 34.09 20.73 -5.45
CA GLY A 195 32.91 19.93 -5.79
C GLY A 195 32.23 19.23 -4.60
N ASN A 196 32.85 19.25 -3.41
CA ASN A 196 32.33 18.65 -2.20
C ASN A 196 31.64 19.67 -1.28
N SER A 197 30.65 19.21 -0.56
CA SER A 197 29.80 20.04 0.30
C SER A 197 29.68 19.45 1.71
N VAL A 198 29.40 20.34 2.66
CA VAL A 198 29.09 19.98 4.05
C VAL A 198 27.57 20.02 4.23
N TRP A 199 27.03 19.04 4.92
CA TRP A 199 25.62 18.83 5.10
C TRP A 199 25.23 18.79 6.57
N THR A 200 23.97 19.15 6.89
CA THR A 200 23.45 19.04 8.28
C THR A 200 23.32 17.59 8.75
N LYS A 201 23.14 16.67 7.81
CA LYS A 201 23.08 15.20 7.98
C LYS A 201 23.79 14.55 6.79
N PRO A 202 24.12 13.26 6.81
CA PRO A 202 24.60 12.57 5.62
C PRO A 202 23.73 12.88 4.40
N TYR A 203 24.33 13.20 3.28
CA TYR A 203 23.62 13.58 2.06
C TYR A 203 22.63 12.49 1.64
N ARG A 204 21.50 12.90 1.10
CA ARG A 204 20.38 12.04 0.71
C ARG A 204 19.68 11.30 1.86
N THR A 205 20.00 11.54 3.13
CA THR A 205 19.20 11.06 4.26
C THR A 205 18.08 12.06 4.60
N SER A 206 17.10 11.63 5.40
CA SER A 206 15.97 12.49 5.76
C SER A 206 16.39 13.80 6.41
N GLY A 207 15.92 14.91 5.85
CA GLY A 207 16.13 16.26 6.41
C GLY A 207 17.54 16.80 6.24
N TYR A 208 18.35 16.26 5.31
CA TYR A 208 19.64 16.86 4.94
C TYR A 208 19.45 18.26 4.33
N LYS A 209 20.37 19.16 4.65
CA LYS A 209 20.42 20.50 4.08
C LYS A 209 21.90 20.87 3.84
N LEU A 210 22.14 21.64 2.81
CA LEU A 210 23.47 22.21 2.55
C LEU A 210 23.84 23.15 3.70
N VAL A 211 25.07 23.04 4.20
CA VAL A 211 25.64 23.95 5.17
C VAL A 211 26.59 24.94 4.48
N ASN A 212 27.68 24.41 3.90
CA ASN A 212 28.70 25.19 3.19
C ASN A 212 29.42 24.32 2.16
N PRO A 213 30.11 24.91 1.16
CA PRO A 213 31.12 24.20 0.39
C PRO A 213 32.25 23.69 1.30
N LEU A 214 32.73 22.47 1.06
CA LEU A 214 33.82 21.89 1.85
C LEU A 214 35.14 22.71 1.74
N SER A 215 35.30 23.45 0.64
CA SER A 215 36.43 24.40 0.44
C SER A 215 36.57 25.43 1.53
N SER A 216 35.49 25.79 2.24
CA SER A 216 35.54 26.71 3.41
C SER A 216 36.37 26.18 4.58
N TYR A 217 36.70 24.89 4.55
CA TYR A 217 37.46 24.19 5.60
C TYR A 217 38.80 23.65 5.09
N ALA A 218 39.20 23.99 3.87
CA ALA A 218 40.49 23.63 3.31
C ALA A 218 41.64 24.18 4.23
N GLY A 219 42.65 23.35 4.45
CA GLY A 219 43.79 23.68 5.30
C GLY A 219 43.52 23.68 6.82
N LYS A 220 42.26 23.52 7.27
CA LYS A 220 41.92 23.45 8.69
C LYS A 220 42.09 22.04 9.25
N ASN A 221 42.47 21.95 10.52
CA ASN A 221 42.46 20.69 11.25
C ASN A 221 41.02 20.37 11.66
N LEU A 222 40.54 19.20 11.24
CA LEU A 222 39.19 18.70 11.51
C LEU A 222 39.28 17.65 12.61
N ARG A 223 38.38 17.70 13.58
CA ARG A 223 38.14 16.62 14.51
C ARG A 223 36.87 15.90 14.05
N ILE A 224 36.99 14.63 13.68
CA ILE A 224 35.85 13.76 13.34
C ILE A 224 35.24 13.33 14.68
N ILE A 225 33.94 13.55 14.82
CA ILE A 225 33.19 13.29 16.06
C ILE A 225 32.14 12.19 15.93
N ARG A 226 31.72 11.91 14.70
CA ARG A 226 30.79 10.81 14.40
C ARG A 226 31.10 10.18 13.02
N GLU A 227 30.76 8.91 12.90
CA GLU A 227 30.75 8.16 11.65
C GLU A 227 29.33 7.64 11.42
N ALA A 228 28.82 7.81 10.22
CA ALA A 228 27.54 7.23 9.79
C ALA A 228 27.77 6.44 8.51
N LYS A 229 27.06 5.32 8.38
CA LYS A 229 26.96 4.57 7.14
C LYS A 229 25.58 4.68 6.57
N THR A 230 25.49 5.03 5.30
CA THR A 230 24.26 5.01 4.52
C THR A 230 24.35 3.96 3.43
N SER A 231 23.23 3.71 2.73
CA SER A 231 23.23 2.83 1.57
C SER A 231 24.17 3.28 0.43
N SER A 232 24.58 4.55 0.41
CA SER A 232 25.50 5.10 -0.62
C SER A 232 26.95 5.24 -0.18
N GLY A 233 27.26 5.19 1.12
CA GLY A 233 28.65 5.37 1.59
C GLY A 233 28.81 5.68 3.07
N ILE A 234 30.05 5.98 3.44
CA ILE A 234 30.45 6.39 4.80
C ILE A 234 30.49 7.90 4.86
N TRP A 235 30.04 8.45 5.97
CA TRP A 235 29.95 9.88 6.24
C TRP A 235 30.59 10.22 7.56
N TYR A 236 31.31 11.33 7.62
CA TYR A 236 31.94 11.84 8.85
C TYR A 236 31.33 13.18 9.27
N GLN A 237 30.89 13.26 10.52
CA GLN A 237 30.60 14.55 11.14
C GLN A 237 31.87 15.10 11.77
N PHE A 238 32.16 16.35 11.48
CA PHE A 238 33.39 17.00 11.98
C PHE A 238 33.12 18.29 12.71
N SER A 239 34.10 18.67 13.53
CA SER A 239 34.18 19.95 14.23
C SER A 239 35.48 20.67 13.89
N VAL A 240 35.43 22.00 14.00
CA VAL A 240 36.60 22.91 13.87
C VAL A 240 36.58 23.86 15.05
N GLY A 241 37.69 23.98 15.78
CA GLY A 241 37.74 24.84 16.96
C GLY A 241 36.69 24.52 18.04
N GLY A 242 36.32 23.25 18.19
CA GLY A 242 35.31 22.81 19.15
C GLY A 242 33.85 22.97 18.68
N LYS A 243 33.60 23.67 17.58
CA LYS A 243 32.26 23.86 17.03
C LYS A 243 31.95 22.75 16.02
N THR A 244 30.83 22.02 16.21
CA THR A 244 30.33 21.07 15.23
C THR A 244 29.89 21.80 13.96
N ILE A 245 30.38 21.34 12.82
CA ILE A 245 30.14 21.96 11.52
C ILE A 245 29.06 21.19 10.74
N GLY A 246 29.26 19.90 10.47
CA GLY A 246 28.35 19.10 9.69
C GLY A 246 28.96 17.80 9.18
N TRP A 247 28.34 17.21 8.21
CA TRP A 247 28.66 15.91 7.62
C TRP A 247 29.30 16.07 6.23
N VAL A 248 30.26 15.24 5.95
CA VAL A 248 30.98 15.17 4.67
C VAL A 248 31.15 13.70 4.28
N ASP A 249 31.25 13.44 3.01
CA ASP A 249 31.63 12.13 2.46
C ASP A 249 33.06 11.76 2.88
N SER A 250 33.33 10.46 3.16
CA SER A 250 34.61 9.97 3.71
C SER A 250 35.77 9.96 2.73
#